data_2426304e4fb733db0535334e05fca303
#
_entry.id   2426304e4fb733db0535334e05fca303
#
_cell.length_a   1.000
_cell.length_b   1.000
_cell.length_c   1.000
_cell.angle_alpha   90.00
_cell.angle_beta   90.00
_cell.angle_gamma   90.00
#
_symmetry.space_group_name_H-M   'P 1'
#
loop_
_entity.id
_entity.type
_entity.pdbx_description
1 polymer ?
#
loop_
_entity_poly.entity_id
_entity_poly.type
_entity_poly.pdbx_seq_one_letter_code
_entity_poly.pdbx_strand_id
1 'polypeptide(L)'
;LSQLVNLLPEASCFKVSADGEEIYSFQENIPLNPGAVQKIITAYAALNQLGDSFQYETVIAAKRETDEDGLLRTSDLYIFGSGDPLIRTDAYMELLPDSYSDIRTSADELADLTVGMNVLFIQGAVVVNESRYDEERTIVGWDQELKDADKIGSLSASLFDGGFDGLKQNYSQQRGENPLPLIP
;
A
#
# COMPACT_ATOMS: atom_id res chain seq x y z
N LEU A 1 -31.81 19.19 -13.96
CA LEU A 1 -31.26 17.82 -13.86
C LEU A 1 -31.41 17.07 -15.18
N SER A 2 -32.58 17.07 -15.80
CA SER A 2 -32.82 16.34 -17.09
C SER A 2 -31.85 16.74 -18.22
N GLN A 3 -31.36 17.97 -18.25
CA GLN A 3 -30.37 18.41 -19.24
C GLN A 3 -28.95 17.89 -18.94
N LEU A 4 -28.64 17.66 -17.68
CA LEU A 4 -27.34 17.10 -17.27
C LEU A 4 -27.22 15.61 -17.64
N VAL A 5 -28.33 14.89 -17.64
CA VAL A 5 -28.37 13.48 -18.01
C VAL A 5 -27.82 13.23 -19.42
N ASN A 6 -28.13 14.13 -20.34
CA ASN A 6 -27.67 14.03 -21.74
C ASN A 6 -26.16 14.26 -21.90
N LEU A 7 -25.46 14.71 -20.86
CA LEU A 7 -24.01 14.91 -20.84
C LEU A 7 -23.27 13.73 -20.22
N LEU A 8 -24.00 12.79 -19.61
CA LEU A 8 -23.39 11.65 -18.97
C LEU A 8 -23.11 10.53 -19.98
N PRO A 9 -22.04 9.77 -19.78
CA PRO A 9 -21.82 8.55 -20.54
C PRO A 9 -23.02 7.59 -20.45
N GLU A 10 -23.23 6.80 -21.48
CA GLU A 10 -24.38 5.88 -21.59
C GLU A 10 -24.43 4.90 -20.38
N ALA A 11 -23.27 4.47 -19.90
CA ALA A 11 -23.14 3.61 -18.70
C ALA A 11 -22.98 4.44 -17.41
N SER A 12 -23.96 5.29 -17.12
CA SER A 12 -23.99 6.09 -15.89
C SER A 12 -25.28 5.88 -15.14
N CYS A 13 -25.23 5.95 -13.82
CA CYS A 13 -26.41 5.98 -12.97
C CYS A 13 -26.22 7.03 -11.87
N PHE A 14 -27.30 7.64 -11.43
CA PHE A 14 -27.29 8.46 -10.22
C PHE A 14 -28.67 8.58 -9.58
N LYS A 15 -28.65 8.90 -8.30
CA LYS A 15 -29.83 9.17 -7.51
C LYS A 15 -29.59 10.39 -6.63
N VAL A 16 -30.57 11.26 -6.56
CA VAL A 16 -30.54 12.46 -5.71
C VAL A 16 -31.70 12.36 -4.73
N SER A 17 -31.39 12.50 -3.46
CA SER A 17 -32.39 12.55 -2.40
C SER A 17 -32.10 13.73 -1.46
N ALA A 18 -33.16 14.28 -0.86
CA ALA A 18 -33.06 15.26 0.22
C ALA A 18 -34.09 14.90 1.30
N ASP A 19 -33.65 14.98 2.55
CA ASP A 19 -34.47 14.64 3.73
C ASP A 19 -35.11 13.24 3.67
N GLY A 20 -34.44 12.30 2.99
CA GLY A 20 -34.93 10.94 2.80
C GLY A 20 -35.90 10.74 1.63
N GLU A 21 -36.33 11.81 0.97
CA GLU A 21 -37.19 11.75 -0.21
C GLU A 21 -36.34 11.77 -1.51
N GLU A 22 -36.75 10.92 -2.45
CA GLU A 22 -36.13 10.90 -3.77
C GLU A 22 -36.60 12.10 -4.60
N ILE A 23 -35.64 12.91 -5.03
CA ILE A 23 -35.90 14.07 -5.90
C ILE A 23 -35.79 13.67 -7.37
N TYR A 24 -34.80 12.82 -7.68
CA TYR A 24 -34.51 12.42 -9.05
C TYR A 24 -33.68 11.14 -9.07
N SER A 25 -34.00 10.26 -10.01
CA SER A 25 -33.15 9.09 -10.30
C SER A 25 -32.98 8.90 -11.81
N PHE A 26 -31.83 8.36 -12.19
CA PHE A 26 -31.51 8.00 -13.55
C PHE A 26 -30.76 6.68 -13.57
N GLN A 27 -31.33 5.69 -14.22
CA GLN A 27 -30.76 4.35 -14.38
C GLN A 27 -30.27 3.71 -13.05
N GLU A 28 -30.93 4.00 -11.95
CA GLU A 28 -30.49 3.63 -10.60
C GLU A 28 -30.36 2.11 -10.36
N ASN A 29 -31.04 1.31 -11.18
CA ASN A 29 -31.09 -0.14 -11.06
C ASN A 29 -30.20 -0.88 -12.07
N ILE A 30 -29.44 -0.19 -12.92
CA ILE A 30 -28.51 -0.88 -13.82
C ILE A 30 -27.26 -1.32 -13.05
N PRO A 31 -26.82 -2.56 -13.25
CA PRO A 31 -25.58 -3.02 -12.64
C PRO A 31 -24.38 -2.38 -13.35
N LEU A 32 -23.61 -1.60 -12.61
CA LEU A 32 -22.38 -1.00 -13.11
C LEU A 32 -21.18 -1.51 -12.29
N ASN A 33 -20.04 -1.57 -12.95
CA ASN A 33 -18.78 -1.82 -12.22
C ASN A 33 -18.52 -0.62 -11.31
N PRO A 34 -18.44 -0.82 -9.97
CA PRO A 34 -18.25 0.28 -9.03
C PRO A 34 -16.86 0.93 -9.13
N GLY A 35 -15.90 0.28 -9.78
CA GLY A 35 -14.54 0.78 -9.87
C GLY A 35 -13.97 1.16 -8.49
N ALA A 36 -13.35 2.32 -8.39
CA ALA A 36 -12.74 2.80 -7.16
C ALA A 36 -13.74 3.06 -6.01
N VAL A 37 -15.04 3.20 -6.29
CA VAL A 37 -16.08 3.39 -5.24
C VAL A 37 -16.16 2.17 -4.33
N GLN A 38 -15.79 0.98 -4.79
CA GLN A 38 -15.72 -0.23 -3.97
C GLN A 38 -14.81 -0.07 -2.75
N LYS A 39 -13.83 0.82 -2.79
CA LYS A 39 -12.94 1.13 -1.67
C LYS A 39 -13.67 1.65 -0.44
N ILE A 40 -14.80 2.33 -0.61
CA ILE A 40 -15.64 2.79 0.50
C ILE A 40 -16.20 1.58 1.26
N ILE A 41 -16.62 0.54 0.55
CA ILE A 41 -17.12 -0.70 1.15
C ILE A 41 -16.00 -1.43 1.88
N THR A 42 -14.81 -1.50 1.27
CA THR A 42 -13.63 -2.11 1.88
C THR A 42 -13.23 -1.35 3.15
N ALA A 43 -13.17 -0.02 3.10
CA ALA A 43 -12.83 0.82 4.25
C ALA A 43 -13.87 0.65 5.39
N TYR A 44 -15.15 0.62 5.05
CA TYR A 44 -16.20 0.38 6.02
C TYR A 44 -16.09 -1.00 6.69
N ALA A 45 -15.83 -2.04 5.91
CA ALA A 45 -15.62 -3.40 6.44
C ALA A 45 -14.37 -3.47 7.33
N ALA A 46 -13.29 -2.83 6.93
CA ALA A 46 -12.05 -2.76 7.72
C ALA A 46 -12.29 -2.05 9.06
N LEU A 47 -12.92 -0.88 9.06
CA LEU A 47 -13.25 -0.15 10.29
C LEU A 47 -14.17 -0.94 11.23
N ASN A 48 -15.14 -1.66 10.69
CA ASN A 48 -16.00 -2.50 11.50
C ASN A 48 -15.30 -3.71 12.12
N GLN A 49 -14.35 -4.30 11.41
CA GLN A 49 -13.65 -5.51 11.85
C GLN A 49 -12.45 -5.20 12.74
N LEU A 50 -11.70 -4.17 12.42
CA LEU A 50 -10.43 -3.85 13.07
C LEU A 50 -10.56 -2.72 14.08
N GLY A 51 -11.57 -1.86 13.93
CA GLY A 51 -11.71 -0.63 14.71
C GLY A 51 -10.86 0.51 14.15
N ASP A 52 -11.08 1.70 14.69
CA ASP A 52 -10.39 2.94 14.30
C ASP A 52 -9.00 3.09 14.91
N SER A 53 -8.70 2.30 15.93
CA SER A 53 -7.40 2.29 16.63
C SER A 53 -6.46 1.18 16.15
N PHE A 54 -6.83 0.42 15.13
CA PHE A 54 -5.98 -0.63 14.59
C PHE A 54 -4.69 -0.04 14.03
N GLN A 55 -3.57 -0.68 14.36
CA GLN A 55 -2.24 -0.35 13.83
C GLN A 55 -1.54 -1.61 13.33
N TYR A 56 -0.78 -1.45 12.27
CA TYR A 56 0.17 -2.48 11.84
C TYR A 56 1.37 -2.48 12.79
N GLU A 57 1.91 -3.66 13.06
CA GLU A 57 3.07 -3.84 13.92
C GLU A 57 4.17 -4.58 13.17
N THR A 58 5.14 -3.84 12.62
CA THR A 58 6.35 -4.43 12.04
C THR A 58 7.38 -4.64 13.15
N VAL A 59 7.83 -5.87 13.34
CA VAL A 59 8.76 -6.22 14.41
C VAL A 59 10.16 -6.44 13.84
N ILE A 60 11.15 -5.79 14.45
CA ILE A 60 12.56 -6.02 14.17
C ILE A 60 13.16 -6.81 15.32
N ALA A 61 13.84 -7.91 15.01
CA ALA A 61 14.48 -8.76 16.00
C ALA A 61 15.92 -9.10 15.58
N ALA A 62 16.81 -9.11 16.57
CA ALA A 62 18.20 -9.47 16.39
C ALA A 62 18.70 -10.30 17.59
N LYS A 63 19.47 -11.35 17.32
CA LYS A 63 20.24 -12.03 18.34
C LYS A 63 21.54 -11.27 18.57
N ARG A 64 21.64 -10.56 19.67
CA ARG A 64 22.83 -9.79 20.01
C ARG A 64 23.92 -10.69 20.55
N GLU A 65 25.10 -10.52 20.02
CA GLU A 65 26.33 -11.17 20.48
C GLU A 65 27.37 -10.08 20.74
N THR A 66 28.09 -10.18 21.84
CA THR A 66 29.18 -9.25 22.13
C THR A 66 30.48 -9.89 21.68
N ASP A 67 31.23 -9.20 20.84
CA ASP A 67 32.56 -9.67 20.44
C ASP A 67 33.61 -9.46 21.53
N GLU A 68 34.86 -9.90 21.24
CA GLU A 68 35.98 -9.80 22.16
C GLU A 68 36.35 -8.35 22.50
N ASP A 69 36.00 -7.39 21.62
CA ASP A 69 36.20 -5.96 21.81
C ASP A 69 35.04 -5.27 22.53
N GLY A 70 34.01 -6.01 22.93
CA GLY A 70 32.84 -5.49 23.62
C GLY A 70 31.80 -4.82 22.69
N LEU A 71 31.94 -4.93 21.38
CA LEU A 71 30.99 -4.41 20.40
C LEU A 71 29.81 -5.37 20.25
N LEU A 72 28.60 -4.79 20.24
CA LEU A 72 27.39 -5.55 19.99
C LEU A 72 27.23 -5.78 18.48
N ARG A 73 27.16 -7.04 18.12
CA ARG A 73 26.96 -7.52 16.74
C ARG A 73 25.73 -8.43 16.69
N THR A 74 25.18 -8.63 15.52
CA THR A 74 24.21 -9.69 15.28
C THR A 74 24.63 -10.53 14.07
N SER A 75 24.34 -11.82 14.12
CA SER A 75 24.51 -12.69 12.94
C SER A 75 23.53 -12.27 11.86
N ASP A 76 22.24 -12.29 12.19
CA ASP A 76 21.16 -11.93 11.27
C ASP A 76 20.23 -10.92 11.92
N LEU A 77 19.65 -10.06 11.11
CA LEU A 77 18.55 -9.18 11.48
C LEU A 77 17.26 -9.72 10.87
N TYR A 78 16.24 -9.89 11.69
CA TYR A 78 14.94 -10.38 11.25
C TYR A 78 13.92 -9.25 11.25
N ILE A 79 13.19 -9.10 10.15
CA ILE A 79 12.07 -8.18 10.00
C ILE A 79 10.80 -9.00 9.80
N PHE A 80 9.86 -8.92 10.73
CA PHE A 80 8.57 -9.59 10.65
C PHE A 80 7.53 -8.60 10.13
N GLY A 81 7.09 -8.80 8.91
CA GLY A 81 6.10 -7.97 8.28
C GLY A 81 4.69 -8.21 8.82
N SER A 82 3.91 -7.15 8.91
CA SER A 82 2.52 -7.20 9.36
C SER A 82 1.51 -6.87 8.27
N GLY A 83 1.97 -6.56 7.07
CA GLY A 83 1.14 -6.11 5.96
C GLY A 83 0.93 -4.59 5.93
N ASP A 84 1.81 -3.82 6.58
CA ASP A 84 1.76 -2.36 6.51
C ASP A 84 2.01 -1.89 5.06
N PRO A 85 1.01 -1.29 4.40
CA PRO A 85 1.14 -0.84 3.02
C PRO A 85 1.86 0.51 2.90
N LEU A 86 2.24 1.11 4.02
CA LEU A 86 2.79 2.46 4.08
C LEU A 86 4.29 2.51 4.29
N ILE A 87 4.98 1.36 4.38
CA ILE A 87 6.44 1.34 4.47
C ILE A 87 7.01 1.81 3.14
N ARG A 88 7.71 2.96 3.16
CA ARG A 88 8.17 3.63 1.95
C ARG A 88 9.57 4.19 2.12
N THR A 89 10.35 4.06 1.04
CA THR A 89 11.66 4.70 0.91
C THR A 89 11.50 6.17 0.51
N ASP A 90 12.51 6.99 0.79
CA ASP A 90 12.53 8.37 0.33
C ASP A 90 12.49 8.45 -1.19
N ALA A 91 13.22 7.57 -1.87
CA ALA A 91 13.22 7.50 -3.33
C ALA A 91 11.82 7.24 -3.92
N TYR A 92 10.99 6.43 -3.24
CA TYR A 92 9.61 6.22 -3.65
C TYR A 92 8.74 7.44 -3.37
N MET A 93 8.96 8.12 -2.24
CA MET A 93 8.20 9.31 -1.88
C MET A 93 8.43 10.47 -2.86
N GLU A 94 9.61 10.59 -3.43
CA GLU A 94 9.90 11.59 -4.48
C GLU A 94 9.05 11.39 -5.75
N LEU A 95 8.50 10.19 -5.96
CA LEU A 95 7.62 9.88 -7.08
C LEU A 95 6.16 10.25 -6.81
N LEU A 96 5.79 10.44 -5.55
CA LEU A 96 4.42 10.74 -5.15
C LEU A 96 4.14 12.26 -5.19
N PRO A 97 2.89 12.67 -5.41
CA PRO A 97 2.50 14.07 -5.21
C PRO A 97 2.76 14.51 -3.76
N ASP A 98 3.10 15.80 -3.57
CA ASP A 98 3.39 16.39 -2.25
C ASP A 98 2.30 16.15 -1.19
N SER A 99 1.05 15.98 -1.63
CA SER A 99 -0.09 15.67 -0.75
C SER A 99 0.03 14.33 -0.01
N TYR A 100 0.96 13.47 -0.40
CA TYR A 100 1.21 12.16 0.23
C TYR A 100 2.48 12.16 1.09
N SER A 101 3.21 13.27 1.18
CA SER A 101 4.52 13.36 1.85
C SER A 101 4.50 12.88 3.31
N ASP A 102 3.39 13.10 4.01
CA ASP A 102 3.28 12.81 5.44
C ASP A 102 2.63 11.44 5.75
N ILE A 103 2.22 10.70 4.70
CA ILE A 103 1.51 9.43 4.87
C ILE A 103 2.47 8.29 4.58
N ARG A 104 3.31 7.95 5.55
CA ARG A 104 4.24 6.81 5.42
C ARG A 104 4.73 6.31 6.77
N THR A 105 5.17 5.05 6.77
CA THR A 105 6.15 4.50 7.70
C THR A 105 7.50 4.57 7.00
N SER A 106 8.44 5.35 7.51
CA SER A 106 9.76 5.51 6.85
C SER A 106 10.59 4.24 6.95
N ALA A 107 11.17 3.80 5.84
CA ALA A 107 12.14 2.72 5.87
C ALA A 107 13.39 3.08 6.70
N ASP A 108 13.77 4.36 6.72
CA ASP A 108 14.90 4.84 7.53
C ASP A 108 14.60 4.77 9.03
N GLU A 109 13.33 4.99 9.46
CA GLU A 109 12.92 4.81 10.85
C GLU A 109 13.12 3.36 11.31
N LEU A 110 12.92 2.36 10.43
CA LEU A 110 13.22 0.97 10.74
C LEU A 110 14.72 0.74 10.96
N ALA A 111 15.57 1.41 10.19
CA ALA A 111 17.01 1.37 10.37
C ALA A 111 17.41 2.05 11.70
N ASP A 112 16.84 3.21 12.00
CA ASP A 112 17.10 3.92 13.26
C ASP A 112 16.67 3.12 14.48
N LEU A 113 15.55 2.41 14.41
CA LEU A 113 15.13 1.48 15.47
C LEU A 113 16.16 0.37 15.68
N THR A 114 16.76 -0.15 14.61
CA THR A 114 17.83 -1.16 14.67
C THR A 114 19.06 -0.62 15.40
N VAL A 115 19.47 0.60 15.07
CA VAL A 115 20.55 1.31 15.76
C VAL A 115 20.17 1.57 17.23
N GLY A 116 18.92 1.97 17.50
CA GLY A 116 18.39 2.18 18.86
C GLY A 116 18.41 0.91 19.71
N MET A 117 18.33 -0.26 19.10
CA MET A 117 18.56 -1.55 19.79
C MET A 117 20.04 -1.83 20.06
N ASN A 118 20.91 -0.90 19.73
CA ASN A 118 22.36 -1.02 19.84
C ASN A 118 22.97 -2.10 18.94
N VAL A 119 22.33 -2.41 17.80
CA VAL A 119 22.85 -3.29 16.76
C VAL A 119 23.56 -2.44 15.73
N LEU A 120 24.89 -2.36 15.81
CA LEU A 120 25.71 -1.51 14.94
C LEU A 120 26.27 -2.28 13.74
N PHE A 121 26.35 -3.60 13.84
CA PHE A 121 26.91 -4.45 12.80
C PHE A 121 26.04 -5.71 12.59
N ILE A 122 25.66 -5.95 11.36
CA ILE A 122 25.02 -7.19 10.89
C ILE A 122 26.07 -7.97 10.13
N GLN A 123 26.45 -9.14 10.65
CA GLN A 123 27.50 -9.99 10.04
C GLN A 123 26.95 -10.94 8.99
N GLY A 124 25.67 -11.28 9.11
CA GLY A 124 24.96 -12.18 8.21
C GLY A 124 24.00 -11.44 7.29
N ALA A 125 22.75 -11.86 7.29
CA ALA A 125 21.72 -11.37 6.39
C ALA A 125 20.65 -10.52 7.11
N VAL A 126 19.98 -9.67 6.35
CA VAL A 126 18.66 -9.13 6.72
C VAL A 126 17.62 -10.12 6.19
N VAL A 127 16.93 -10.77 7.11
CA VAL A 127 15.94 -11.80 6.80
C VAL A 127 14.54 -11.23 6.99
N VAL A 128 13.79 -11.17 5.91
CA VAL A 128 12.39 -10.71 5.93
C VAL A 128 11.50 -11.92 6.13
N ASN A 129 10.68 -11.89 7.17
CA ASN A 129 9.70 -12.92 7.47
C ASN A 129 8.30 -12.47 7.04
N GLU A 130 7.74 -13.17 6.08
CA GLU A 130 6.43 -12.90 5.50
C GLU A 130 5.37 -13.94 5.89
N SER A 131 5.64 -14.79 6.88
CA SER A 131 4.79 -15.92 7.27
C SER A 131 3.40 -15.54 7.80
N ARG A 132 3.12 -14.25 7.94
CA ARG A 132 1.79 -13.74 8.28
C ARG A 132 0.79 -13.94 7.15
N TYR A 133 1.26 -13.92 5.90
CA TYR A 133 0.46 -14.17 4.71
C TYR A 133 0.92 -15.47 4.04
N ASP A 134 0.12 -15.98 3.13
CA ASP A 134 0.49 -17.09 2.27
C ASP A 134 1.52 -16.67 1.20
N GLU A 135 1.84 -17.58 0.31
CA GLU A 135 2.83 -17.35 -0.75
C GLU A 135 2.20 -16.75 -2.02
N GLU A 136 0.90 -16.45 -2.00
CA GLU A 136 0.24 -15.82 -3.14
C GLU A 136 0.62 -14.35 -3.27
N ARG A 137 1.38 -14.03 -4.30
CA ARG A 137 1.84 -12.66 -4.60
C ARG A 137 0.89 -11.89 -5.50
N THR A 138 -0.04 -12.59 -6.15
CA THR A 138 -1.01 -11.99 -7.06
C THR A 138 -2.31 -12.76 -7.02
N ILE A 139 -3.44 -12.07 -7.09
CA ILE A 139 -4.75 -12.70 -7.04
C ILE A 139 -5.13 -13.23 -8.43
N VAL A 140 -5.74 -14.42 -8.45
CA VAL A 140 -6.31 -14.99 -9.68
C VAL A 140 -7.41 -14.05 -10.21
N GLY A 141 -7.29 -13.68 -11.48
CA GLY A 141 -8.24 -12.74 -12.11
C GLY A 141 -7.76 -11.29 -12.16
N TRP A 142 -6.60 -10.96 -11.56
CA TRP A 142 -5.98 -9.69 -11.86
C TRP A 142 -5.55 -9.62 -13.32
N ASP A 143 -5.85 -8.48 -13.94
CA ASP A 143 -5.52 -8.22 -15.34
C ASP A 143 -4.00 -8.28 -15.54
N GLN A 144 -3.56 -9.12 -16.49
CA GLN A 144 -2.15 -9.29 -16.79
C GLN A 144 -1.54 -8.00 -17.36
N GLU A 145 -2.30 -7.24 -18.15
CA GLU A 145 -1.81 -5.97 -18.69
C GLU A 145 -1.51 -4.95 -17.59
N LEU A 146 -2.27 -4.96 -16.48
CA LEU A 146 -2.01 -4.09 -15.33
C LEU A 146 -0.77 -4.51 -14.56
N LYS A 147 -0.48 -5.81 -14.49
CA LYS A 147 0.76 -6.34 -13.90
C LYS A 147 1.98 -5.98 -14.75
N ASP A 148 1.89 -6.21 -16.05
CA ASP A 148 2.97 -5.95 -17.00
C ASP A 148 3.28 -4.44 -17.12
N ALA A 149 2.28 -3.60 -16.87
CA ALA A 149 2.42 -2.15 -16.83
C ALA A 149 2.86 -1.61 -15.46
N ASP A 150 3.23 -2.48 -14.51
CA ASP A 150 3.59 -2.13 -13.12
C ASP A 150 2.53 -1.26 -12.41
N LYS A 151 1.25 -1.48 -12.71
CA LYS A 151 0.12 -0.78 -12.08
C LYS A 151 -0.45 -1.50 -10.88
N ILE A 152 -0.02 -2.73 -10.65
CA ILE A 152 -0.39 -3.57 -9.52
C ILE A 152 0.89 -4.13 -8.93
N GLY A 153 1.17 -3.79 -7.68
CA GLY A 153 2.30 -4.34 -6.92
C GLY A 153 2.05 -5.75 -6.41
N SER A 154 3.11 -6.45 -6.05
CA SER A 154 3.03 -7.78 -5.44
C SER A 154 2.49 -7.71 -4.02
N LEU A 155 1.66 -8.67 -3.62
CA LEU A 155 1.20 -8.81 -2.24
C LEU A 155 2.31 -9.40 -1.35
N SER A 156 2.48 -8.84 -0.17
CA SER A 156 3.45 -9.31 0.81
C SER A 156 3.08 -8.85 2.22
N ALA A 157 3.43 -9.61 3.23
CA ALA A 157 3.35 -9.17 4.62
C ALA A 157 4.42 -8.12 4.96
N SER A 158 5.50 -8.08 4.19
CA SER A 158 6.57 -7.06 4.27
C SER A 158 6.60 -6.24 3.00
N LEU A 159 5.60 -5.38 2.85
CA LEU A 159 5.39 -4.60 1.65
C LEU A 159 6.18 -3.28 1.74
N PHE A 160 7.19 -3.13 0.90
CA PHE A 160 7.92 -1.88 0.71
C PHE A 160 7.49 -1.22 -0.60
N ASP A 161 7.33 0.10 -0.59
CA ASP A 161 7.02 0.91 -1.78
C ASP A 161 5.80 0.40 -2.56
N GLY A 162 4.79 -0.15 -1.84
CA GLY A 162 3.61 -0.73 -2.45
C GLY A 162 3.86 -1.99 -3.29
N GLY A 163 5.02 -2.64 -3.13
CA GLY A 163 5.42 -3.80 -3.91
C GLY A 163 5.87 -3.46 -5.33
N PHE A 164 6.22 -2.19 -5.59
CA PHE A 164 6.70 -1.72 -6.89
C PHE A 164 8.22 -1.65 -6.96
N ASP A 165 8.75 -1.81 -8.16
CA ASP A 165 10.15 -1.55 -8.44
C ASP A 165 10.36 -0.04 -8.71
N GLY A 166 10.97 0.66 -7.75
CA GLY A 166 11.22 2.10 -7.85
C GLY A 166 12.06 2.51 -9.05
N LEU A 167 12.96 1.63 -9.52
CA LEU A 167 13.77 1.91 -10.72
C LEU A 167 12.91 1.92 -11.98
N LYS A 168 11.97 0.98 -12.11
CA LYS A 168 11.03 0.94 -13.23
C LYS A 168 10.09 2.14 -13.20
N GLN A 169 9.64 2.55 -12.03
CA GLN A 169 8.78 3.72 -11.88
C GLN A 169 9.49 5.01 -12.30
N ASN A 170 10.73 5.22 -11.89
CA ASN A 170 11.54 6.33 -12.35
C ASN A 170 11.67 6.37 -13.88
N TYR A 171 11.82 5.21 -14.49
CA TYR A 171 11.92 5.11 -15.94
C TYR A 171 10.60 5.49 -16.65
N SER A 172 9.47 5.09 -16.11
CA SER A 172 8.14 5.47 -16.61
C SER A 172 7.88 6.96 -16.48
N GLN A 173 8.30 7.58 -15.37
CA GLN A 173 8.21 9.05 -15.20
C GLN A 173 9.03 9.81 -16.24
N GLN A 174 10.24 9.37 -16.52
CA GLN A 174 11.09 10.01 -17.54
C GLN A 174 10.45 9.98 -18.92
N ARG A 175 9.57 9.04 -19.19
CA ARG A 175 8.79 8.95 -20.43
C ARG A 175 7.52 9.81 -20.43
N GLY A 176 7.20 10.51 -19.33
CA GLY A 176 5.95 11.26 -19.19
C GLY A 176 4.71 10.38 -19.02
N GLU A 177 4.89 9.09 -18.75
CA GLU A 177 3.81 8.18 -18.39
C GLU A 177 3.47 8.40 -16.90
N ASN A 178 2.20 8.32 -16.52
CA ASN A 178 1.83 8.37 -15.10
C ASN A 178 2.14 7.01 -14.46
N PRO A 179 3.25 6.88 -13.69
CA PRO A 179 3.75 5.58 -13.28
C PRO A 179 3.02 4.98 -12.09
N LEU A 180 2.28 5.81 -11.38
CA LEU A 180 1.71 5.35 -10.13
C LEU A 180 0.30 4.86 -10.35
N PRO A 181 0.00 3.60 -9.96
CA PRO A 181 -1.38 3.26 -9.72
C PRO A 181 -1.87 4.25 -8.67
N LEU A 182 -2.99 4.85 -8.92
CA LEU A 182 -3.71 5.50 -7.83
C LEU A 182 -3.82 4.45 -6.74
N ILE A 183 -3.07 4.66 -5.65
CA ILE A 183 -3.10 3.77 -4.51
C ILE A 183 -4.56 3.52 -4.18
N PRO A 184 -4.97 2.26 -4.12
CA PRO A 184 -6.36 1.95 -3.86
C PRO A 184 -6.83 2.49 -2.52
#